data_bdb854755c20509edf1a33f2b3935a75
#
_entry.id   bdb854755c20509edf1a33f2b3935a75
#
_cell.length_a   1.000
_cell.length_b   1.000
_cell.length_c   1.000
_cell.angle_alpha   90.00
_cell.angle_beta   90.00
_cell.angle_gamma   90.00
#
_symmetry.space_group_name_H-M   'P 1'
#
loop_
_entity.id
_entity.type
_entity.pdbx_description
1 polymer ?
#
loop_
_entity_poly.entity_id
_entity_poly.type
_entity_poly.pdbx_seq_one_letter_code
_entity_poly.pdbx_strand_id
1 'polypeptide(L)'
;MLKNYLLCLCAVLLGINGCSQSQNSDQYPYRERDINTVKSLYKAYQTNDMKTAADLLADNYKEFGPAIGDTTNKAETIDNNNGVYEFHSDIQYNDLEFYANDGHKGKHWVRVYGVWKVTHKETGKPIDVRYYEVFRIDEDGKIAELHTYWDTMDYWTDLDYEVTKKTEEDKQ
;
A
#
# COMPACT_ATOMS: atom_id res chain seq x y z
N MET A 1 52.41 -46.91 -20.13
CA MET A 1 51.59 -46.49 -18.97
C MET A 1 51.07 -45.07 -19.20
N LEU A 2 50.17 -44.85 -20.15
CA LEU A 2 49.64 -43.48 -20.44
C LEU A 2 48.24 -43.56 -21.04
N LYS A 3 47.37 -44.42 -20.53
CA LYS A 3 46.03 -44.64 -21.10
C LYS A 3 44.85 -44.45 -20.13
N ASN A 4 45.09 -44.08 -18.86
CA ASN A 4 44.03 -44.02 -17.86
C ASN A 4 43.74 -42.62 -17.25
N TYR A 5 44.28 -41.53 -17.84
CA TYR A 5 44.04 -40.18 -17.33
C TYR A 5 43.04 -39.35 -18.16
N LEU A 6 42.46 -39.92 -19.22
CA LEU A 6 41.56 -39.18 -20.11
C LEU A 6 40.08 -39.37 -19.83
N LEU A 7 39.71 -40.12 -18.81
CA LEU A 7 38.30 -40.44 -18.50
C LEU A 7 37.74 -39.72 -17.28
N CYS A 8 38.54 -38.97 -16.54
CA CYS A 8 38.09 -38.21 -15.36
C CYS A 8 37.78 -36.72 -15.59
N LEU A 9 37.97 -36.19 -16.79
CA LEU A 9 37.81 -34.74 -17.06
C LEU A 9 36.43 -34.35 -17.65
N CYS A 10 35.58 -35.34 -17.98
CA CYS A 10 34.26 -35.07 -18.57
C CYS A 10 33.08 -35.03 -17.58
N ALA A 11 33.30 -35.25 -16.29
CA ALA A 11 32.21 -35.40 -15.29
C ALA A 11 31.96 -34.14 -14.47
N VAL A 12 32.65 -33.00 -14.68
CA VAL A 12 32.50 -31.81 -13.83
C VAL A 12 31.76 -30.65 -14.55
N LEU A 13 31.36 -30.79 -15.81
CA LEU A 13 30.70 -29.74 -16.57
C LEU A 13 29.16 -29.82 -16.68
N LEU A 14 28.51 -30.70 -15.94
CA LEU A 14 27.06 -30.87 -16.00
C LEU A 14 26.31 -30.41 -14.73
N GLY A 15 26.94 -29.66 -13.86
CA GLY A 15 26.38 -29.28 -12.52
C GLY A 15 26.01 -27.81 -12.33
N ILE A 16 25.99 -26.95 -13.36
CA ILE A 16 25.57 -25.55 -13.20
C ILE A 16 24.41 -25.25 -14.15
N ASN A 17 23.36 -26.05 -14.06
CA ASN A 17 22.03 -25.50 -14.37
C ASN A 17 21.55 -24.79 -13.11
N GLY A 18 22.10 -23.58 -12.89
CA GLY A 18 21.54 -22.64 -11.96
C GLY A 18 20.06 -22.43 -12.33
N CYS A 19 19.17 -22.83 -11.46
CA CYS A 19 17.77 -22.44 -11.50
C CYS A 19 17.70 -20.91 -11.51
N SER A 20 17.82 -20.30 -12.69
CA SER A 20 17.18 -19.03 -12.95
C SER A 20 15.69 -19.32 -12.92
N GLN A 21 15.08 -19.29 -11.74
CA GLN A 21 13.67 -19.02 -11.67
C GLN A 21 13.50 -17.59 -12.22
N SER A 22 13.31 -17.50 -13.54
CA SER A 22 12.61 -16.36 -14.10
C SER A 22 11.27 -16.35 -13.34
N GLN A 23 11.06 -15.36 -12.50
CA GLN A 23 9.74 -15.07 -12.01
C GLN A 23 8.88 -14.83 -13.25
N ASN A 24 8.13 -15.86 -13.64
CA ASN A 24 7.18 -15.78 -14.74
C ASN A 24 6.20 -14.68 -14.36
N SER A 25 6.27 -13.56 -15.09
CA SER A 25 5.24 -12.51 -15.08
C SER A 25 3.87 -13.06 -15.48
N ASP A 26 3.82 -14.27 -16.02
CA ASP A 26 2.60 -14.97 -16.45
C ASP A 26 1.80 -15.58 -15.29
N GLN A 27 2.30 -15.54 -14.06
CA GLN A 27 1.68 -16.22 -12.91
C GLN A 27 0.58 -15.40 -12.25
N TYR A 28 0.42 -14.11 -12.59
CA TYR A 28 -0.63 -13.25 -12.07
C TYR A 28 -1.30 -12.42 -13.19
N PRO A 29 -2.34 -12.98 -13.86
CA PRO A 29 -2.94 -12.35 -15.04
C PRO A 29 -3.67 -11.03 -14.75
N TYR A 30 -4.05 -10.78 -13.50
CA TYR A 30 -4.76 -9.55 -13.07
C TYR A 30 -3.84 -8.45 -12.58
N ARG A 31 -2.53 -8.66 -12.55
CA ARG A 31 -1.56 -7.75 -11.94
C ARG A 31 -1.70 -6.32 -12.42
N GLU A 32 -1.77 -6.10 -13.71
CA GLU A 32 -1.86 -4.75 -14.27
C GLU A 32 -3.21 -4.11 -13.97
N ARG A 33 -4.31 -4.83 -14.08
CA ARG A 33 -5.65 -4.37 -13.71
C ARG A 33 -5.67 -3.88 -12.27
N ASP A 34 -5.19 -4.69 -11.36
CA ASP A 34 -5.28 -4.43 -9.93
C ASP A 34 -4.39 -3.26 -9.50
N ILE A 35 -3.19 -3.15 -10.05
CA ILE A 35 -2.32 -1.98 -9.85
C ILE A 35 -3.00 -0.71 -10.40
N ASN A 36 -3.64 -0.78 -11.56
CA ASN A 36 -4.31 0.38 -12.15
C ASN A 36 -5.55 0.80 -11.36
N THR A 37 -6.29 -0.15 -10.76
CA THR A 37 -7.39 0.15 -9.83
C THR A 37 -6.89 0.97 -8.65
N VAL A 38 -5.80 0.55 -8.00
CA VAL A 38 -5.23 1.29 -6.86
C VAL A 38 -4.67 2.65 -7.27
N LYS A 39 -3.97 2.74 -8.41
CA LYS A 39 -3.50 4.03 -8.95
C LYS A 39 -4.66 5.00 -9.21
N SER A 40 -5.79 4.48 -9.70
CA SER A 40 -6.98 5.30 -9.95
C SER A 40 -7.59 5.80 -8.65
N LEU A 41 -7.55 5.04 -7.56
CA LEU A 41 -8.00 5.48 -6.24
C LEU A 41 -7.13 6.64 -5.72
N TYR A 42 -5.79 6.52 -5.77
CA TYR A 42 -4.90 7.61 -5.36
C TYR A 42 -5.15 8.88 -6.18
N LYS A 43 -5.34 8.73 -7.50
CA LYS A 43 -5.66 9.89 -8.33
C LYS A 43 -7.00 10.52 -7.95
N ALA A 44 -8.02 9.71 -7.68
CA ALA A 44 -9.33 10.21 -7.24
C ALA A 44 -9.21 10.97 -5.92
N TYR A 45 -8.50 10.43 -4.94
CA TYR A 45 -8.21 11.12 -3.68
C TYR A 45 -7.43 12.42 -3.91
N GLN A 46 -6.37 12.40 -4.73
CA GLN A 46 -5.55 13.59 -5.00
C GLN A 46 -6.32 14.72 -5.72
N THR A 47 -7.37 14.39 -6.45
CA THR A 47 -8.18 15.37 -7.21
C THR A 47 -9.54 15.66 -6.58
N ASN A 48 -9.80 15.18 -5.36
CA ASN A 48 -11.08 15.29 -4.65
C ASN A 48 -12.26 14.70 -5.44
N ASP A 49 -12.01 13.67 -6.25
CA ASP A 49 -13.08 12.95 -6.98
C ASP A 49 -13.59 11.78 -6.13
N MET A 50 -14.34 12.10 -5.07
CA MET A 50 -14.86 11.10 -4.14
C MET A 50 -15.91 10.18 -4.77
N LYS A 51 -16.54 10.62 -5.88
CA LYS A 51 -17.43 9.74 -6.65
C LYS A 51 -16.65 8.62 -7.31
N THR A 52 -15.59 8.94 -8.04
CA THR A 52 -14.73 7.92 -8.65
C THR A 52 -14.09 7.03 -7.58
N ALA A 53 -13.63 7.61 -6.46
CA ALA A 53 -13.10 6.82 -5.34
C ALA A 53 -14.14 5.81 -4.84
N ALA A 54 -15.38 6.23 -4.58
CA ALA A 54 -16.47 5.34 -4.16
C ALA A 54 -16.78 4.25 -5.19
N ASP A 55 -16.74 4.58 -6.48
CA ASP A 55 -16.99 3.62 -7.56
C ASP A 55 -15.89 2.53 -7.66
N LEU A 56 -14.68 2.80 -7.18
CA LEU A 56 -13.57 1.84 -7.13
C LEU A 56 -13.65 0.89 -5.92
N LEU A 57 -14.35 1.27 -4.86
CA LEU A 57 -14.52 0.45 -3.66
C LEU A 57 -15.69 -0.54 -3.82
N ALA A 58 -15.51 -1.77 -3.35
CA ALA A 58 -16.58 -2.77 -3.28
C ALA A 58 -17.67 -2.35 -2.27
N ASP A 59 -18.89 -2.88 -2.42
CA ASP A 59 -19.99 -2.52 -1.50
C ASP A 59 -19.75 -3.00 -0.07
N ASN A 60 -19.01 -4.10 0.09
CA ASN A 60 -18.60 -4.67 1.38
C ASN A 60 -17.20 -4.23 1.83
N TYR A 61 -16.69 -3.13 1.26
CA TYR A 61 -15.37 -2.60 1.59
C TYR A 61 -15.17 -2.36 3.09
N LYS A 62 -13.95 -2.66 3.54
CA LYS A 62 -13.47 -2.33 4.89
C LYS A 62 -12.05 -1.80 4.83
N GLU A 63 -11.81 -0.76 5.60
CA GLU A 63 -10.49 -0.25 5.88
C GLU A 63 -10.11 -0.56 7.32
N PHE A 64 -8.87 -0.93 7.53
CA PHE A 64 -8.27 -1.20 8.83
C PHE A 64 -7.13 -0.23 9.06
N GLY A 65 -7.26 0.63 10.05
CA GLY A 65 -6.24 1.56 10.47
C GLY A 65 -5.10 0.90 11.27
N PRO A 66 -4.10 1.67 11.69
CA PRO A 66 -2.94 1.12 12.38
C PRO A 66 -3.25 0.64 13.81
N ALA A 67 -4.30 1.15 14.45
CA ALA A 67 -4.70 0.73 15.78
C ALA A 67 -5.66 -0.47 15.75
N ILE A 68 -5.55 -1.35 16.75
CA ILE A 68 -6.48 -2.48 16.89
C ILE A 68 -7.91 -1.95 17.11
N GLY A 69 -8.85 -2.38 16.25
CA GLY A 69 -10.24 -1.95 16.28
C GLY A 69 -10.55 -0.69 15.47
N ASP A 70 -9.53 -0.05 14.91
CA ASP A 70 -9.71 1.06 13.97
C ASP A 70 -10.17 0.50 12.63
N THR A 71 -11.46 0.60 12.36
CA THR A 71 -12.08 0.02 11.15
C THR A 71 -13.17 0.94 10.65
N THR A 72 -13.15 1.24 9.35
CA THR A 72 -14.18 2.00 8.65
C THR A 72 -14.79 1.21 7.50
N ASN A 73 -16.02 1.53 7.16
CA ASN A 73 -16.70 1.04 5.96
C ASN A 73 -16.55 2.02 4.78
N LYS A 74 -17.07 1.65 3.63
CA LYS A 74 -16.99 2.45 2.40
C LYS A 74 -17.48 3.90 2.59
N ALA A 75 -18.64 4.09 3.22
CA ALA A 75 -19.21 5.44 3.40
C ALA A 75 -18.35 6.28 4.34
N GLU A 76 -17.93 5.72 5.47
CA GLU A 76 -17.06 6.37 6.45
C GLU A 76 -15.69 6.70 5.84
N THR A 77 -15.10 5.80 5.04
CA THR A 77 -13.83 6.06 4.37
C THR A 77 -13.94 7.22 3.36
N ILE A 78 -15.01 7.27 2.57
CA ILE A 78 -15.23 8.38 1.63
C ILE A 78 -15.44 9.71 2.37
N ASP A 79 -16.21 9.71 3.46
CA ASP A 79 -16.43 10.88 4.31
C ASP A 79 -15.12 11.36 4.94
N ASN A 80 -14.31 10.45 5.49
CA ASN A 80 -13.01 10.78 6.08
C ASN A 80 -12.07 11.41 5.03
N ASN A 81 -11.97 10.81 3.83
CA ASN A 81 -11.13 11.35 2.76
C ASN A 81 -11.64 12.70 2.24
N ASN A 82 -12.95 12.91 2.20
CA ASN A 82 -13.51 14.22 1.88
C ASN A 82 -13.14 15.27 2.96
N GLY A 83 -13.20 14.89 4.24
CA GLY A 83 -12.80 15.73 5.37
C GLY A 83 -11.32 16.13 5.36
N VAL A 84 -10.43 15.33 4.75
CA VAL A 84 -9.02 15.71 4.60
C VAL A 84 -8.88 17.06 3.90
N TYR A 85 -9.73 17.36 2.93
CA TYR A 85 -9.73 18.63 2.18
C TYR A 85 -10.21 19.84 2.97
N GLU A 86 -10.84 19.65 4.12
CA GLU A 86 -11.20 20.75 5.02
C GLU A 86 -9.95 21.33 5.69
N PHE A 87 -9.03 20.45 6.09
CA PHE A 87 -7.84 20.80 6.87
C PHE A 87 -6.56 20.92 6.05
N HIS A 88 -6.51 20.33 4.84
CA HIS A 88 -5.29 20.26 4.03
C HIS A 88 -5.49 20.79 2.61
N SER A 89 -4.40 21.30 2.03
CA SER A 89 -4.24 21.64 0.61
C SER A 89 -3.01 20.92 0.05
N ASP A 90 -2.81 21.07 -1.26
CA ASP A 90 -1.64 20.56 -1.99
C ASP A 90 -1.41 19.05 -1.82
N ILE A 91 -2.51 18.28 -1.70
CA ILE A 91 -2.48 16.85 -1.45
C ILE A 91 -1.78 16.13 -2.61
N GLN A 92 -0.73 15.38 -2.29
CA GLN A 92 0.07 14.62 -3.23
C GLN A 92 0.41 13.25 -2.66
N TYR A 93 0.48 12.26 -3.54
CA TYR A 93 0.99 10.93 -3.25
C TYR A 93 2.25 10.73 -4.09
N ASN A 94 3.41 10.74 -3.44
CA ASN A 94 4.72 10.70 -4.07
C ASN A 94 5.45 9.40 -3.80
N ASP A 95 6.49 9.13 -4.60
CA ASP A 95 7.38 7.97 -4.45
C ASP A 95 6.63 6.64 -4.38
N LEU A 96 5.57 6.51 -5.19
CA LEU A 96 4.69 5.36 -5.19
C LEU A 96 5.35 4.13 -5.81
N GLU A 97 5.51 3.08 -5.01
CA GLU A 97 5.95 1.76 -5.45
C GLU A 97 4.84 0.72 -5.29
N PHE A 98 4.50 0.00 -6.37
CA PHE A 98 3.40 -0.94 -6.40
C PHE A 98 3.89 -2.38 -6.57
N TYR A 99 3.46 -3.27 -5.68
CA TYR A 99 3.75 -4.70 -5.72
C TYR A 99 2.45 -5.49 -5.67
N ALA A 100 2.13 -6.19 -6.76
CA ALA A 100 0.94 -7.01 -6.82
C ALA A 100 1.30 -8.50 -6.88
N ASN A 101 0.54 -9.32 -6.16
CA ASN A 101 0.70 -10.77 -6.12
C ASN A 101 -0.61 -11.49 -5.78
N ASP A 102 -0.71 -12.73 -6.23
CA ASP A 102 -1.70 -13.66 -5.70
C ASP A 102 -1.39 -14.01 -4.26
N GLY A 103 -2.39 -13.90 -3.42
CA GLY A 103 -2.34 -14.36 -2.04
C GLY A 103 -2.87 -15.77 -1.88
N HIS A 104 -2.93 -16.22 -0.64
CA HIS A 104 -3.53 -17.49 -0.30
C HIS A 104 -5.01 -17.56 -0.72
N LYS A 105 -5.44 -18.69 -1.31
CA LYS A 105 -6.81 -18.93 -1.80
C LYS A 105 -7.25 -17.99 -2.94
N GLY A 106 -6.34 -17.63 -3.84
CA GLY A 106 -6.67 -16.80 -5.01
C GLY A 106 -7.06 -15.36 -4.67
N LYS A 107 -6.71 -14.86 -3.49
CA LYS A 107 -6.91 -13.45 -3.14
C LYS A 107 -5.87 -12.59 -3.85
N HIS A 108 -6.32 -11.51 -4.44
CA HIS A 108 -5.47 -10.55 -5.13
C HIS A 108 -5.07 -9.41 -4.21
N TRP A 109 -3.78 -9.17 -4.10
CA TRP A 109 -3.22 -8.16 -3.21
C TRP A 109 -2.32 -7.18 -3.95
N VAL A 110 -2.51 -5.89 -3.66
CA VAL A 110 -1.60 -4.82 -4.09
C VAL A 110 -1.04 -4.14 -2.84
N ARG A 111 0.27 -4.08 -2.75
CA ARG A 111 0.99 -3.35 -1.69
C ARG A 111 1.56 -2.08 -2.26
N VAL A 112 1.49 -1.02 -1.49
CA VAL A 112 1.98 0.29 -1.90
C VAL A 112 2.85 0.87 -0.79
N TYR A 113 4.03 1.34 -1.17
CA TYR A 113 4.83 2.25 -0.38
C TYR A 113 4.73 3.64 -0.98
N GLY A 114 4.68 4.66 -0.15
CA GLY A 114 4.59 6.01 -0.64
C GLY A 114 4.83 7.06 0.44
N VAL A 115 4.81 8.31 -0.01
CA VAL A 115 4.86 9.49 0.85
C VAL A 115 3.62 10.33 0.56
N TRP A 116 2.79 10.53 1.56
CA TRP A 116 1.68 11.47 1.52
C TRP A 116 2.20 12.86 1.90
N LYS A 117 1.98 13.83 1.02
CA LYS A 117 2.40 15.21 1.20
C LYS A 117 1.21 16.11 1.17
N VAL A 118 1.14 17.02 2.14
CA VAL A 118 0.06 18.00 2.25
C VAL A 118 0.57 19.30 2.84
N THR A 119 -0.23 20.35 2.71
CA THR A 119 -0.06 21.61 3.47
C THR A 119 -1.22 21.73 4.45
N HIS A 120 -0.94 21.84 5.75
CA HIS A 120 -1.98 22.10 6.75
C HIS A 120 -2.47 23.53 6.64
N LYS A 121 -3.76 23.73 6.38
CA LYS A 121 -4.32 25.04 6.00
C LYS A 121 -4.23 26.10 7.09
N GLU A 122 -4.42 25.70 8.35
CA GLU A 122 -4.42 26.66 9.47
C GLU A 122 -3.02 27.18 9.76
N THR A 123 -2.01 26.32 9.72
CA THR A 123 -0.63 26.68 10.08
C THR A 123 0.24 27.01 8.89
N GLY A 124 -0.18 26.64 7.66
CA GLY A 124 0.63 26.75 6.44
C GLY A 124 1.82 25.78 6.40
N LYS A 125 1.93 24.85 7.32
CA LYS A 125 3.06 23.90 7.39
C LYS A 125 2.93 22.79 6.36
N PRO A 126 4.00 22.46 5.63
CA PRO A 126 4.07 21.23 4.85
C PRO A 126 4.24 20.05 5.79
N ILE A 127 3.59 18.93 5.46
CA ILE A 127 3.64 17.67 6.21
C ILE A 127 3.92 16.56 5.22
N ASP A 128 4.93 15.74 5.51
CA ASP A 128 5.33 14.59 4.72
C ASP A 128 5.23 13.33 5.60
N VAL A 129 4.34 12.42 5.26
CA VAL A 129 4.14 11.17 6.01
C VAL A 129 4.43 9.96 5.13
N ARG A 130 5.35 9.09 5.58
CA ARG A 130 5.56 7.79 4.95
C ARG A 130 4.46 6.83 5.35
N TYR A 131 3.98 6.06 4.38
CA TYR A 131 2.96 5.05 4.63
C TYR A 131 3.23 3.76 3.87
N TYR A 132 2.60 2.70 4.35
CA TYR A 132 2.51 1.41 3.71
C TYR A 132 1.06 0.96 3.73
N GLU A 133 0.55 0.59 2.56
CA GLU A 133 -0.82 0.17 2.39
C GLU A 133 -0.91 -1.18 1.69
N VAL A 134 -1.91 -1.98 2.08
CA VAL A 134 -2.17 -3.31 1.52
C VAL A 134 -3.64 -3.36 1.11
N PHE A 135 -3.87 -3.44 -0.18
CA PHE A 135 -5.19 -3.51 -0.80
C PHE A 135 -5.52 -4.94 -1.17
N ARG A 136 -6.72 -5.40 -0.84
CA ARG A 136 -7.30 -6.61 -1.41
C ARG A 136 -8.28 -6.25 -2.51
N ILE A 137 -8.02 -6.79 -3.69
CA ILE A 137 -8.88 -6.62 -4.86
C ILE A 137 -9.77 -7.86 -4.99
N ASP A 138 -11.04 -7.67 -5.29
CA ASP A 138 -11.98 -8.75 -5.55
C ASP A 138 -11.95 -9.22 -7.02
N GLU A 139 -12.78 -10.21 -7.34
CA GLU A 139 -12.86 -10.80 -8.68
C GLU A 139 -13.34 -9.78 -9.73
N ASP A 140 -14.18 -8.83 -9.32
CA ASP A 140 -14.70 -7.75 -10.17
C ASP A 140 -13.70 -6.60 -10.37
N GLY A 141 -12.53 -6.67 -9.72
CA GLY A 141 -11.49 -5.64 -9.78
C GLY A 141 -11.75 -4.44 -8.88
N LYS A 142 -12.67 -4.57 -7.90
CA LYS A 142 -12.94 -3.55 -6.88
C LYS A 142 -12.05 -3.75 -5.66
N ILE A 143 -11.75 -2.67 -4.97
CA ILE A 143 -11.03 -2.71 -3.71
C ILE A 143 -12.00 -3.14 -2.60
N ALA A 144 -11.76 -4.29 -2.00
CA ALA A 144 -12.63 -4.84 -0.96
C ALA A 144 -12.05 -4.71 0.46
N GLU A 145 -10.74 -4.57 0.58
CA GLU A 145 -10.09 -4.27 1.87
C GLU A 145 -8.90 -3.34 1.65
N LEU A 146 -8.65 -2.48 2.63
CA LEU A 146 -7.43 -1.71 2.80
C LEU A 146 -6.91 -1.92 4.23
N HIS A 147 -5.62 -2.19 4.34
CA HIS A 147 -4.89 -2.08 5.60
C HIS A 147 -3.87 -0.96 5.46
N THR A 148 -3.97 0.06 6.28
CA THR A 148 -3.09 1.23 6.24
C THR A 148 -2.18 1.28 7.47
N TYR A 149 -0.92 1.63 7.25
CA TYR A 149 0.11 1.77 8.28
C TYR A 149 0.90 3.03 8.00
N TRP A 150 0.88 3.97 8.91
CA TRP A 150 1.62 5.22 8.83
C TRP A 150 2.03 5.71 10.21
N ASP A 151 3.05 6.52 10.26
CA ASP A 151 3.52 7.08 11.52
C ASP A 151 2.68 8.32 11.88
N THR A 152 1.72 8.11 12.77
CA THR A 152 0.87 9.20 13.27
C THR A 152 1.65 10.19 14.13
N MET A 153 2.78 9.77 14.72
CA MET A 153 3.62 10.64 15.52
C MET A 153 4.31 11.71 14.67
N ASP A 154 4.82 11.32 13.49
CA ASP A 154 5.42 12.26 12.55
C ASP A 154 4.43 13.36 12.17
N TYR A 155 3.18 12.98 11.85
CA TYR A 155 2.13 13.94 11.52
C TYR A 155 1.86 14.97 12.63
N TRP A 156 1.72 14.51 13.88
CA TRP A 156 1.45 15.41 15.00
C TRP A 156 2.66 16.26 15.37
N THR A 157 3.87 15.71 15.27
CA THR A 157 5.12 16.44 15.54
C THR A 157 5.33 17.56 14.52
N ASP A 158 5.04 17.32 13.25
CA ASP A 158 5.12 18.35 12.21
C ASP A 158 4.16 19.52 12.45
N LEU A 159 3.06 19.28 13.17
CA LEU A 159 2.12 20.31 13.60
C LEU A 159 2.49 20.98 14.94
N ASP A 160 3.66 20.68 15.54
CA ASP A 160 4.12 21.15 16.87
C ASP A 160 3.23 20.68 18.03
N TYR A 161 2.48 19.58 17.85
CA TYR A 161 1.77 18.99 18.99
C TYR A 161 2.74 18.18 19.85
N GLU A 162 2.78 18.49 21.14
CA GLU A 162 3.47 17.65 22.12
C GLU A 162 2.62 16.40 22.42
N VAL A 163 3.19 15.23 22.15
CA VAL A 163 2.56 13.98 22.54
C VAL A 163 2.92 13.67 23.98
N THR A 164 2.02 13.97 24.91
CA THR A 164 2.21 13.70 26.33
C THR A 164 1.49 12.41 26.75
N LYS A 165 2.11 11.66 27.67
CA LYS A 165 1.47 10.52 28.29
C LYS A 165 0.30 11.01 29.17
N LYS A 166 -0.95 10.55 28.90
CA LYS A 166 -2.08 10.80 29.79
C LYS A 166 -1.74 10.32 31.21
N THR A 167 -1.89 11.21 32.17
CA THR A 167 -1.79 10.87 33.58
C THR A 167 -3.11 10.23 34.07
N GLU A 168 -3.10 9.61 35.26
CA GLU A 168 -4.35 9.06 35.85
C GLU A 168 -5.40 10.16 36.13
N GLU A 169 -4.98 11.42 36.28
CA GLU A 169 -5.85 12.58 36.48
C GLU A 169 -6.63 12.96 35.22
N ASP A 170 -6.10 12.66 34.03
CA ASP A 170 -6.77 12.95 32.75
C ASP A 170 -7.87 11.92 32.39
N LYS A 171 -8.09 10.91 33.25
CA LYS A 171 -9.04 9.82 33.04
C LYS A 171 -10.35 9.98 33.83
N GLN A 172 -10.58 11.13 34.48
CA GLN A 172 -11.79 11.39 35.29
C GLN A 172 -12.83 12.20 34.48
#